data_fabb0f646ad098e79e337b4bce989322
#
_entry.id   fabb0f646ad098e79e337b4bce989322
#
_cell.length_a   1.000
_cell.length_b   1.000
_cell.length_c   1.000
_cell.angle_alpha   90.00
_cell.angle_beta   90.00
_cell.angle_gamma   90.00
#
_symmetry.space_group_name_H-M   'P 1'
#
loop_
_entity.id
_entity.type
_entity.pdbx_description
1 polymer ?
#
loop_
_entity_poly.entity_id
_entity_poly.type
_entity_poly.pdbx_seq_one_letter_code
_entity_poly.pdbx_strand_id
1 'polypeptide(L)'
;MERETQKGEEMRKHQELSLEQIIEQMRVDKLVSDDFCLYAKEDGELALARSYWVSDYPDVVEDRDIYPADVVEQDLQLVYYGEQLIDVLTVALEEKPDASLQYLVDALNYYQQHDSFMKFED
;
A
#
# COMPACT_ATOMS: atom_id res chain seq x y z
N MET A 1 19.20 -22.97 -3.76
CA MET A 1 18.98 -22.53 -3.47
C MET A 1 18.54 -21.76 -3.16
N GLU A 2 18.26 -21.41 -3.08
CA GLU A 2 17.84 -20.89 -2.78
C GLU A 2 17.46 -20.03 -2.30
N ARG A 3 17.28 -19.67 -2.35
CA ARG A 3 16.85 -18.91 -1.97
C ARG A 3 16.17 -18.33 -1.47
N GLU A 4 16.03 -18.14 -1.29
CA GLU A 4 15.34 -17.69 -0.86
C GLU A 4 14.80 -17.16 -0.14
N THR A 5 14.92 -17.08 0.18
CA THR A 5 14.28 -16.70 0.85
C THR A 5 13.84 -15.66 1.20
N GLN A 6 13.59 -15.21 1.16
CA GLN A 6 13.04 -14.42 1.55
C GLN A 6 12.32 -13.81 1.38
N LYS A 7 12.03 -13.85 1.09
CA LYS A 7 11.37 -13.39 1.02
C LYS A 7 10.28 -12.66 1.19
N GLY A 8 9.32 -12.88 1.24
CA GLY A 8 8.10 -12.26 1.64
C GLY A 8 8.19 -10.89 2.26
N GLU A 9 9.38 -10.44 2.49
CA GLU A 9 9.57 -9.16 3.16
C GLU A 9 9.46 -7.97 2.24
N GLU A 10 9.30 -8.21 0.95
CA GLU A 10 9.16 -7.13 -0.02
C GLU A 10 7.90 -7.32 -0.84
N MET A 11 7.22 -6.23 -1.07
CA MET A 11 6.06 -6.25 -1.95
C MET A 11 6.51 -6.50 -3.38
N ARG A 12 5.82 -7.39 -4.08
CA ARG A 12 6.12 -7.64 -5.48
C ARG A 12 5.70 -6.43 -6.30
N LYS A 13 6.60 -5.95 -7.13
CA LYS A 13 6.37 -4.76 -7.93
C LYS A 13 6.05 -5.10 -9.37
N HIS A 14 5.58 -4.10 -10.10
CA HIS A 14 5.31 -4.17 -11.53
C HIS A 14 4.22 -5.16 -11.86
N GLN A 15 3.19 -5.19 -11.01
CA GLN A 15 2.05 -6.04 -11.20
C GLN A 15 0.84 -5.47 -10.49
N GLU A 16 -0.32 -6.00 -10.85
CA GLU A 16 -1.57 -5.59 -10.25
C GLU A 16 -1.96 -6.57 -9.15
N LEU A 17 -2.34 -6.04 -8.01
CA LEU A 17 -2.80 -6.83 -6.88
C LEU A 17 -4.06 -6.20 -6.32
N SER A 18 -4.99 -7.03 -5.84
CA SER A 18 -6.14 -6.48 -5.12
C SER A 18 -5.67 -5.95 -3.78
N LEU A 19 -6.43 -5.00 -3.23
CA LEU A 19 -6.10 -4.47 -1.91
C LEU A 19 -6.11 -5.57 -0.86
N GLU A 20 -7.04 -6.51 -0.99
CA GLU A 20 -7.09 -7.64 -0.07
C GLU A 20 -5.77 -8.42 -0.09
N GLN A 21 -5.24 -8.68 -1.28
CA GLN A 21 -3.96 -9.39 -1.40
C GLN A 21 -2.82 -8.61 -0.78
N ILE A 22 -2.83 -7.30 -0.97
CA ILE A 22 -1.78 -6.45 -0.42
C ILE A 22 -1.79 -6.48 1.10
N ILE A 23 -2.98 -6.33 1.69
CA ILE A 23 -3.11 -6.33 3.14
C ILE A 23 -2.75 -7.69 3.73
N GLU A 24 -3.24 -8.76 3.10
CA GLU A 24 -2.94 -10.11 3.59
C GLU A 24 -1.44 -10.41 3.53
N GLN A 25 -0.79 -9.94 2.48
CA GLN A 25 0.65 -10.14 2.39
C GLN A 25 1.37 -9.48 3.56
N MET A 26 0.94 -8.28 3.93
CA MET A 26 1.54 -7.61 5.07
C MET A 26 1.29 -8.34 6.38
N ARG A 27 0.06 -8.83 6.56
CA ARG A 27 -0.29 -9.50 7.82
C ARG A 27 0.40 -10.83 7.98
N VAL A 28 0.44 -11.60 6.90
CA VAL A 28 0.97 -12.96 6.95
C VAL A 28 2.49 -12.96 6.88
N ASP A 29 3.04 -12.19 5.95
CA ASP A 29 4.47 -12.19 5.68
C ASP A 29 5.24 -11.20 6.51
N LYS A 30 4.54 -10.34 7.25
CA LYS A 30 5.18 -9.34 8.11
C LYS A 30 6.18 -8.52 7.31
N LEU A 31 5.68 -7.92 6.24
CA LEU A 31 6.51 -7.08 5.38
C LEU A 31 7.24 -6.04 6.21
N VAL A 32 8.54 -5.90 5.94
CA VAL A 32 9.34 -4.87 6.58
C VAL A 32 9.76 -3.79 5.61
N SER A 33 9.69 -4.07 4.30
CA SER A 33 10.08 -3.08 3.29
C SER A 33 8.87 -2.27 2.87
N ASP A 34 9.03 -0.96 2.88
CA ASP A 34 8.00 -0.03 2.41
C ASP A 34 8.40 0.62 1.09
N ASP A 35 9.29 -0.01 0.35
CA ASP A 35 9.87 0.53 -0.88
C ASP A 35 8.96 0.27 -2.07
N PHE A 36 7.73 0.72 -1.98
CA PHE A 36 6.77 0.58 -3.06
C PHE A 36 5.68 1.63 -2.92
N CYS A 37 4.93 1.83 -4.00
CA CYS A 37 3.74 2.68 -3.98
C CYS A 37 2.61 1.97 -4.69
N LEU A 38 1.40 2.38 -4.41
CA LEU A 38 0.21 1.89 -5.10
C LEU A 38 -0.27 2.93 -6.09
N TYR A 39 -0.64 2.47 -7.28
CA TYR A 39 -1.10 3.33 -8.38
C TYR A 39 -2.40 2.79 -8.93
N ALA A 40 -3.22 3.67 -9.51
CA ALA A 40 -4.47 3.27 -10.15
C ALA A 40 -4.84 4.29 -11.21
N LYS A 41 -5.75 3.89 -12.09
CA LYS A 41 -6.20 4.79 -13.14
C LYS A 41 -7.18 5.83 -12.63
N GLU A 42 -7.94 5.49 -11.59
CA GLU A 42 -9.00 6.35 -11.11
C GLU A 42 -8.84 6.64 -9.65
N ASP A 43 -9.28 7.84 -9.27
CA ASP A 43 -9.36 8.22 -7.87
C ASP A 43 -10.45 7.45 -7.19
N GLY A 44 -10.57 7.69 -5.89
CA GLY A 44 -11.66 7.16 -5.12
C GLY A 44 -11.15 6.46 -3.89
N GLU A 45 -12.09 6.08 -3.06
CA GLU A 45 -11.75 5.38 -1.83
C GLU A 45 -11.19 4.01 -2.12
N LEU A 46 -10.31 3.57 -1.23
CA LEU A 46 -9.79 2.22 -1.33
C LEU A 46 -10.89 1.22 -0.98
N ALA A 47 -10.83 0.06 -1.61
CA ALA A 47 -11.79 -1.01 -1.36
C ALA A 47 -11.09 -2.34 -1.57
N LEU A 48 -11.53 -3.34 -0.81
CA LEU A 48 -10.89 -4.67 -0.86
C LEU A 48 -10.92 -5.25 -2.27
N ALA A 49 -12.00 -5.03 -3.00
CA ALA A 49 -12.16 -5.61 -4.33
C ALA A 49 -11.42 -4.84 -5.42
N ARG A 50 -10.96 -3.65 -5.12
CA ARG A 50 -10.22 -2.87 -6.12
C ARG A 50 -8.81 -3.39 -6.24
N SER A 51 -8.27 -3.27 -7.44
CA SER A 51 -6.88 -3.66 -7.70
C SER A 51 -6.03 -2.42 -7.91
N TYR A 52 -4.76 -2.55 -7.55
CA TYR A 52 -3.81 -1.46 -7.63
C TYR A 52 -2.53 -1.96 -8.25
N TRP A 53 -1.89 -1.09 -9.02
CA TRP A 53 -0.59 -1.40 -9.60
C TRP A 53 0.48 -1.09 -8.57
N VAL A 54 1.37 -2.05 -8.32
CA VAL A 54 2.46 -1.88 -7.36
C VAL A 54 3.73 -1.55 -8.13
N SER A 55 4.38 -0.45 -7.79
CA SER A 55 5.60 -0.07 -8.46
C SER A 55 6.47 0.78 -7.54
N ASP A 56 7.54 1.30 -8.08
CA ASP A 56 8.52 2.07 -7.33
C ASP A 56 8.01 3.46 -6.98
N TYR A 57 8.65 4.08 -5.99
CA TYR A 57 8.44 5.49 -5.72
C TYR A 57 8.86 6.32 -6.92
N PRO A 58 8.23 7.47 -7.13
CA PRO A 58 8.75 8.39 -8.15
C PRO A 58 10.09 8.98 -7.71
N ASP A 59 10.96 9.24 -8.68
CA ASP A 59 12.18 9.98 -8.44
C ASP A 59 11.88 11.47 -8.45
N VAL A 60 12.72 12.24 -7.75
CA VAL A 60 12.60 13.70 -7.78
C VAL A 60 13.81 14.24 -8.51
N VAL A 61 13.57 14.91 -9.64
CA VAL A 61 14.62 15.50 -10.46
C VAL A 61 14.25 16.96 -10.70
N GLU A 62 15.09 17.88 -10.24
CA GLU A 62 14.87 19.32 -10.43
C GLU A 62 13.48 19.74 -9.95
N ASP A 63 13.10 19.26 -8.77
CA ASP A 63 11.82 19.60 -8.13
C ASP A 63 10.61 19.04 -8.85
N ARG A 64 10.81 18.04 -9.70
CA ARG A 64 9.70 17.41 -10.41
C ARG A 64 9.71 15.91 -10.12
N ASP A 65 8.52 15.34 -9.95
CA ASP A 65 8.35 13.92 -9.75
C ASP A 65 8.44 13.21 -11.09
N ILE A 66 9.30 12.19 -11.15
CA ILE A 66 9.46 11.36 -12.34
C ILE A 66 8.95 9.97 -11.97
N TYR A 67 7.81 9.61 -12.52
CA TYR A 67 7.19 8.34 -12.18
C TYR A 67 7.82 7.19 -12.95
N PRO A 68 7.75 5.96 -12.40
CA PRO A 68 8.29 4.80 -13.10
C PRO A 68 7.66 4.63 -14.49
N ALA A 69 8.43 4.03 -15.39
CA ALA A 69 7.98 3.89 -16.76
C ALA A 69 6.68 3.11 -16.89
N ASP A 70 6.52 2.05 -16.10
CA ASP A 70 5.31 1.24 -16.14
C ASP A 70 4.08 2.04 -15.69
N VAL A 71 4.27 3.00 -14.78
CA VAL A 71 3.19 3.88 -14.33
C VAL A 71 2.81 4.85 -15.43
N VAL A 72 3.82 5.44 -16.07
CA VAL A 72 3.59 6.42 -17.14
C VAL A 72 2.92 5.77 -18.34
N GLU A 73 3.40 4.59 -18.72
CA GLU A 73 2.87 3.90 -19.89
C GLU A 73 1.39 3.54 -19.73
N GLN A 74 0.95 3.27 -18.52
CA GLN A 74 -0.42 2.90 -18.26
C GLN A 74 -1.28 4.08 -17.83
N ASP A 75 -0.67 5.26 -17.76
CA ASP A 75 -1.39 6.48 -17.36
C ASP A 75 -2.02 6.33 -15.98
N LEU A 76 -1.22 5.84 -15.05
CA LEU A 76 -1.68 5.63 -13.68
C LEU A 76 -1.31 6.83 -12.83
N GLN A 77 -2.03 6.97 -11.71
CA GLN A 77 -1.73 8.02 -10.76
C GLN A 77 -1.48 7.42 -9.40
N LEU A 78 -0.70 8.13 -8.59
CA LEU A 78 -0.32 7.67 -7.27
C LEU A 78 -1.54 7.66 -6.34
N VAL A 79 -1.73 6.53 -5.66
CA VAL A 79 -2.81 6.39 -4.70
C VAL A 79 -2.28 6.41 -3.27
N TYR A 80 -1.21 5.68 -3.00
CA TYR A 80 -0.70 5.56 -1.63
C TYR A 80 0.80 5.30 -1.66
N TYR A 81 1.53 6.02 -0.82
CA TYR A 81 2.94 5.68 -0.59
C TYR A 81 3.02 4.44 0.29
N GLY A 82 3.94 3.56 -0.03
CA GLY A 82 4.11 2.33 0.74
C GLY A 82 4.40 2.60 2.21
N GLU A 83 5.25 3.60 2.47
CA GLU A 83 5.58 3.97 3.83
C GLU A 83 4.33 4.32 4.64
N GLN A 84 3.45 5.13 4.05
CA GLN A 84 2.23 5.52 4.73
C GLN A 84 1.27 4.34 4.90
N LEU A 85 1.19 3.50 3.87
CA LEU A 85 0.33 2.32 3.92
C LEU A 85 0.72 1.42 5.08
N ILE A 86 2.01 1.14 5.20
CA ILE A 86 2.50 0.26 6.25
C ILE A 86 2.30 0.91 7.62
N ASP A 87 2.54 2.21 7.73
CA ASP A 87 2.34 2.90 9.01
C ASP A 87 0.90 2.81 9.47
N VAL A 88 -0.05 3.07 8.58
CA VAL A 88 -1.46 3.04 8.93
C VAL A 88 -1.87 1.64 9.38
N LEU A 89 -1.46 0.63 8.60
CA LEU A 89 -1.84 -0.74 8.95
C LEU A 89 -1.18 -1.19 10.25
N THR A 90 0.07 -0.78 10.49
CA THR A 90 0.75 -1.13 11.72
C THR A 90 0.05 -0.52 12.93
N VAL A 91 -0.30 0.75 12.85
CA VAL A 91 -0.99 1.41 13.95
C VAL A 91 -2.35 0.75 14.20
N ALA A 92 -3.10 0.47 13.13
CA ALA A 92 -4.41 -0.14 13.28
C ALA A 92 -4.32 -1.52 13.93
N LEU A 93 -3.33 -2.31 13.53
CA LEU A 93 -3.17 -3.66 14.08
C LEU A 93 -2.62 -3.64 15.49
N GLU A 94 -1.86 -2.61 15.87
CA GLU A 94 -1.43 -2.48 17.24
C GLU A 94 -2.61 -2.17 18.16
N GLU A 95 -3.56 -1.38 17.69
CA GLU A 95 -4.73 -1.06 18.47
C GLU A 95 -5.75 -2.19 18.45
N LYS A 96 -5.84 -2.92 17.36
CA LYS A 96 -6.81 -4.00 17.21
C LYS A 96 -6.18 -5.15 16.43
N PRO A 97 -5.45 -6.02 17.14
CA PRO A 97 -4.72 -7.10 16.45
C PRO A 97 -5.59 -8.03 15.61
N ASP A 98 -6.88 -8.16 15.96
CA ASP A 98 -7.79 -9.01 15.21
C ASP A 98 -8.69 -8.21 14.28
N ALA A 99 -8.24 -7.04 13.85
CA ALA A 99 -9.02 -6.18 12.98
C ALA A 99 -9.44 -6.92 11.71
N SER A 100 -10.67 -6.67 11.28
CA SER A 100 -11.14 -7.21 10.02
C SER A 100 -10.45 -6.49 8.87
N LEU A 101 -10.48 -7.13 7.69
CA LEU A 101 -9.96 -6.48 6.49
C LEU A 101 -10.67 -5.15 6.23
N GLN A 102 -11.99 -5.12 6.45
CA GLN A 102 -12.73 -3.89 6.21
C GLN A 102 -12.30 -2.79 7.18
N TYR A 103 -12.03 -3.13 8.43
CA TYR A 103 -11.54 -2.13 9.38
C TYR A 103 -10.23 -1.53 8.90
N LEU A 104 -9.35 -2.36 8.37
CA LEU A 104 -8.06 -1.88 7.87
C LEU A 104 -8.23 -0.98 6.65
N VAL A 105 -9.17 -1.32 5.77
CA VAL A 105 -9.47 -0.45 4.63
C VAL A 105 -10.02 0.89 5.11
N ASP A 106 -10.89 0.85 6.11
CA ASP A 106 -11.44 2.08 6.68
C ASP A 106 -10.35 2.96 7.25
N ALA A 107 -9.36 2.33 7.91
CA ALA A 107 -8.24 3.07 8.46
C ALA A 107 -7.42 3.76 7.36
N LEU A 108 -7.20 3.05 6.25
CA LEU A 108 -6.45 3.62 5.13
C LEU A 108 -7.19 4.80 4.50
N ASN A 109 -8.51 4.68 4.33
CA ASN A 109 -9.31 5.76 3.78
C ASN A 109 -9.34 6.95 4.74
N TYR A 110 -9.44 6.66 6.03
CA TYR A 110 -9.46 7.72 7.03
C TYR A 110 -8.16 8.55 6.96
N TYR A 111 -7.03 7.86 6.88
CA TYR A 111 -5.75 8.58 6.84
C TYR A 111 -5.66 9.47 5.59
N GLN A 112 -6.13 8.97 4.45
CA GLN A 112 -6.12 9.78 3.23
C GLN A 112 -6.95 11.04 3.35
N GLN A 113 -8.08 10.95 4.07
CA GLN A 113 -9.00 12.07 4.18
C GLN A 113 -8.58 13.06 5.24
N HIS A 114 -7.97 12.59 6.31
CA HIS A 114 -7.74 13.41 7.50
C HIS A 114 -6.27 13.64 7.81
N ASP A 115 -5.39 12.96 7.12
CA ASP A 115 -3.94 13.07 7.33
C ASP A 115 -3.57 12.76 8.78
N SER A 116 -4.31 11.85 9.39
CA SER A 116 -4.04 11.39 10.75
C SER A 116 -4.61 9.99 10.92
N PHE A 117 -4.09 9.28 11.89
CA PHE A 117 -4.49 7.89 12.12
C PHE A 117 -5.87 7.79 12.73
N MET A 118 -6.66 6.84 12.21
CA MET A 118 -7.96 6.54 12.78
C MET A 118 -7.75 5.83 14.11
N LYS A 119 -8.53 6.20 15.11
CA LYS A 119 -8.44 5.58 16.43
C LYS A 119 -9.53 4.54 16.59
N PHE A 120 -9.15 3.40 17.14
CA PHE A 120 -10.12 2.39 17.47
C PHE A 120 -10.88 2.81 18.72
N GLU A 121 -12.19 2.72 18.64
CA GLU A 121 -13.04 3.05 19.80
C GLU A 121 -14.00 1.91 20.03
N ASP A 122 -14.15 1.53 21.27
CA ASP A 122 -15.10 0.50 21.66
C ASP A 122 -16.53 0.99 21.55
#